data_1f90b9704de22a0a9234448fe454c6a0
#
_entry.id   1f90b9704de22a0a9234448fe454c6a0
#
_cell.length_a   1.000
_cell.length_b   1.000
_cell.length_c   1.000
_cell.angle_alpha   90.00
_cell.angle_beta   90.00
_cell.angle_gamma   90.00
#
_symmetry.space_group_name_H-M   'P 1'
#
loop_
_entity.id
_entity.type
_entity.pdbx_description
1 polymer ?
#
loop_
_entity_poly.entity_id
_entity_poly.type
_entity_poly.pdbx_seq_one_letter_code
_entity_poly.pdbx_strand_id
1 'polypeptide(L)'
;MPITAEKVVLHVYGPRQRLFCYNTQMMLVSAINSRRLLGLFVFMLASLLGLFLLPPIVQNQDYHDFADQRTLFGIPNFWNVVSNIPFIGIGAVGLWQFGRSQATMLLFLGIFLTGFGSTYYHLEPNDQTLFWDRLPMAIGFMAIFAIVIEERVDQRVGAILLWPMTAMGVFSLLLWRWTGDLRLYAWVQFFPCLALPLIFLLFEPRFSGTIYWLLAAILYGLAKLFEFYDSAIYSAGAILSGHTLKHFAAAAACGVLLRYFQKRQPIARPAGVFYAS
;
A
#
# COMPACT_ATOMS: atom_id res chain seq x y z
N MET A 1 -38.09 11.93 18.46
CA MET A 1 -36.77 11.40 18.88
C MET A 1 -36.78 9.90 18.66
N PRO A 2 -35.97 9.32 17.79
CA PRO A 2 -35.93 7.87 17.61
C PRO A 2 -35.27 7.24 18.85
N ILE A 3 -35.97 6.27 19.43
CA ILE A 3 -35.44 5.45 20.53
C ILE A 3 -34.37 4.55 19.92
N THR A 4 -33.11 4.76 20.26
CA THR A 4 -32.00 3.91 19.79
C THR A 4 -32.12 2.52 20.39
N ALA A 5 -31.75 1.48 19.64
CA ALA A 5 -31.79 0.08 20.07
C ALA A 5 -31.11 -0.14 21.45
N GLU A 6 -30.15 0.68 21.80
CA GLU A 6 -29.44 0.71 23.08
C GLU A 6 -30.34 1.07 24.27
N LYS A 7 -31.28 2.02 24.09
CA LYS A 7 -32.27 2.38 25.15
C LYS A 7 -33.30 1.28 25.35
N VAL A 8 -33.64 0.50 24.33
CA VAL A 8 -34.58 -0.62 24.44
C VAL A 8 -33.96 -1.77 25.25
N VAL A 9 -32.68 -2.09 24.99
CA VAL A 9 -31.94 -3.16 25.70
C VAL A 9 -31.77 -2.82 27.21
N LEU A 10 -31.60 -1.52 27.53
CA LEU A 10 -31.42 -1.06 28.90
C LEU A 10 -32.69 -1.22 29.79
N HIS A 11 -33.88 -1.27 29.16
CA HIS A 11 -35.16 -1.36 29.90
C HIS A 11 -35.75 -2.77 29.99
N VAL A 12 -35.37 -3.69 29.09
CA VAL A 12 -36.00 -5.01 28.98
C VAL A 12 -35.28 -6.13 29.74
N TYR A 13 -33.97 -5.98 30.02
CA TYR A 13 -33.16 -7.05 30.59
C TYR A 13 -32.56 -6.70 31.95
N GLY A 14 -32.63 -7.61 32.89
CA GLY A 14 -31.98 -7.50 34.21
C GLY A 14 -30.42 -7.57 34.10
N PRO A 15 -29.68 -7.14 35.15
CA PRO A 15 -28.20 -7.02 35.12
C PRO A 15 -27.50 -8.31 34.68
N ARG A 16 -27.95 -9.46 35.09
CA ARG A 16 -27.36 -10.78 34.72
C ARG A 16 -27.63 -11.16 33.25
N GLN A 17 -28.81 -10.84 32.75
CA GLN A 17 -29.15 -11.09 31.34
C GLN A 17 -28.38 -10.15 30.40
N ARG A 18 -28.16 -8.90 30.81
CA ARG A 18 -27.30 -7.94 30.08
C ARG A 18 -25.84 -8.42 29.99
N LEU A 19 -25.31 -8.93 31.11
CA LEU A 19 -23.95 -9.47 31.15
C LEU A 19 -23.81 -10.73 30.25
N PHE A 20 -24.83 -11.60 30.27
CA PHE A 20 -24.87 -12.79 29.41
C PHE A 20 -24.95 -12.42 27.91
N CYS A 21 -25.84 -11.51 27.52
CA CYS A 21 -25.96 -11.03 26.15
C CYS A 21 -24.65 -10.33 25.69
N TYR A 22 -24.05 -9.55 26.57
CA TYR A 22 -22.77 -8.89 26.29
C TYR A 22 -21.64 -9.90 26.07
N ASN A 23 -21.49 -10.88 26.96
CA ASN A 23 -20.46 -11.92 26.83
C ASN A 23 -20.67 -12.79 25.58
N THR A 24 -21.90 -13.13 25.24
CA THR A 24 -22.23 -13.91 24.03
C THR A 24 -21.91 -13.09 22.77
N GLN A 25 -22.23 -11.81 22.76
CA GLN A 25 -21.93 -10.91 21.65
C GLN A 25 -20.42 -10.72 21.46
N MET A 26 -19.68 -10.59 22.56
CA MET A 26 -18.19 -10.53 22.53
C MET A 26 -17.58 -11.82 21.98
N MET A 27 -18.07 -13.00 22.40
CA MET A 27 -17.60 -14.29 21.87
C MET A 27 -17.89 -14.44 20.37
N LEU A 28 -19.06 -14.03 19.90
CA LEU A 28 -19.43 -14.09 18.48
C LEU A 28 -18.54 -13.16 17.63
N VAL A 29 -18.32 -11.92 18.07
CA VAL A 29 -17.46 -10.96 17.38
C VAL A 29 -16.02 -11.48 17.32
N SER A 30 -15.49 -12.02 18.42
CA SER A 30 -14.17 -12.63 18.48
C SER A 30 -14.05 -13.82 17.52
N ALA A 31 -15.03 -14.72 17.50
CA ALA A 31 -15.04 -15.88 16.61
C ALA A 31 -15.12 -15.48 15.12
N ILE A 32 -15.93 -14.47 14.78
CA ILE A 32 -16.02 -13.93 13.40
C ILE A 32 -14.68 -13.34 12.98
N ASN A 33 -14.05 -12.53 13.82
CA ASN A 33 -12.75 -11.93 13.51
C ASN A 33 -11.65 -12.98 13.37
N SER A 34 -11.64 -14.00 14.21
CA SER A 34 -10.68 -15.12 14.10
C SER A 34 -10.82 -15.87 12.77
N ARG A 35 -12.06 -16.11 12.30
CA ARG A 35 -12.30 -16.73 10.98
C ARG A 35 -11.85 -15.84 9.82
N ARG A 36 -12.09 -14.53 9.90
CA ARG A 36 -11.63 -13.55 8.89
C ARG A 36 -10.11 -13.51 8.83
N LEU A 37 -9.43 -13.48 9.96
CA LEU A 37 -7.97 -13.52 10.06
C LEU A 37 -7.41 -14.81 9.50
N LEU A 38 -7.99 -15.95 9.84
CA LEU A 38 -7.60 -17.24 9.27
C LEU A 38 -7.77 -17.25 7.75
N GLY A 39 -8.87 -16.72 7.23
CA GLY A 39 -9.12 -16.60 5.79
C GLY A 39 -8.06 -15.73 5.09
N LEU A 40 -7.69 -14.58 5.66
CA LEU A 40 -6.62 -13.74 5.13
C LEU A 40 -5.26 -14.42 5.17
N PHE A 41 -4.95 -15.13 6.26
CA PHE A 41 -3.70 -15.89 6.38
C PHE A 41 -3.61 -17.02 5.36
N VAL A 42 -4.69 -17.80 5.19
CA VAL A 42 -4.78 -18.85 4.16
C VAL A 42 -4.65 -18.26 2.77
N PHE A 43 -5.30 -17.13 2.49
CA PHE A 43 -5.17 -16.42 1.21
C PHE A 43 -3.72 -15.96 0.94
N MET A 44 -3.08 -15.39 1.95
CA MET A 44 -1.66 -14.98 1.88
C MET A 44 -0.75 -16.19 1.58
N LEU A 45 -0.91 -17.26 2.35
CA LEU A 45 -0.09 -18.46 2.17
C LEU A 45 -0.35 -19.14 0.82
N ALA A 46 -1.62 -19.28 0.42
CA ALA A 46 -2.00 -19.88 -0.85
C ALA A 46 -1.49 -19.05 -2.04
N SER A 47 -1.56 -17.72 -1.98
CA SER A 47 -1.03 -16.83 -3.02
C SER A 47 0.49 -16.93 -3.13
N LEU A 48 1.19 -17.00 -2.00
CA LEU A 48 2.64 -17.14 -1.97
C LEU A 48 3.08 -18.51 -2.50
N LEU A 49 2.46 -19.58 -2.04
CA LEU A 49 2.75 -20.94 -2.55
C LEU A 49 2.40 -21.08 -4.04
N GLY A 50 1.23 -20.56 -4.44
CA GLY A 50 0.80 -20.56 -5.84
C GLY A 50 1.78 -19.85 -6.77
N LEU A 51 2.39 -18.76 -6.31
CA LEU A 51 3.40 -18.05 -7.06
C LEU A 51 4.63 -18.92 -7.37
N PHE A 52 5.05 -19.76 -6.43
CA PHE A 52 6.20 -20.65 -6.61
C PHE A 52 5.90 -21.92 -7.45
N LEU A 53 4.62 -22.16 -7.77
CA LEU A 53 4.24 -23.16 -8.78
C LEU A 53 4.42 -22.65 -10.22
N LEU A 54 4.53 -21.33 -10.40
CA LEU A 54 4.85 -20.72 -11.70
C LEU A 54 6.36 -20.82 -11.99
N PRO A 55 6.76 -20.81 -13.27
CA PRO A 55 8.17 -20.72 -13.63
C PRO A 55 8.78 -19.40 -13.09
N PRO A 56 10.11 -19.34 -12.87
CA PRO A 56 10.79 -18.11 -12.49
C PRO A 56 10.47 -16.97 -13.45
N ILE A 57 10.21 -15.79 -12.88
CA ILE A 57 9.94 -14.57 -13.65
C ILE A 57 11.25 -13.82 -13.82
N VAL A 58 11.76 -13.78 -15.05
CA VAL A 58 12.97 -13.05 -15.39
C VAL A 58 12.62 -11.61 -15.74
N GLN A 59 13.52 -10.65 -15.43
CA GLN A 59 13.36 -9.27 -15.83
C GLN A 59 13.41 -9.16 -17.36
N ASN A 60 12.30 -8.70 -17.97
CA ASN A 60 12.29 -8.40 -19.39
C ASN A 60 13.17 -7.16 -19.64
N GLN A 61 14.12 -7.25 -20.57
CA GLN A 61 15.04 -6.16 -20.88
C GLN A 61 14.37 -5.02 -21.65
N ASP A 62 13.31 -5.30 -22.42
CA ASP A 62 12.50 -4.26 -23.07
C ASP A 62 11.85 -3.30 -22.05
N TYR A 63 11.83 -3.66 -20.77
CA TYR A 63 11.36 -2.79 -19.69
C TYR A 63 12.22 -1.52 -19.53
N HIS A 64 13.45 -1.55 -20.00
CA HIS A 64 14.37 -0.41 -19.98
C HIS A 64 14.24 0.50 -21.21
N ASP A 65 13.47 0.08 -22.22
CA ASP A 65 13.28 0.81 -23.48
C ASP A 65 12.03 1.71 -23.39
N PHE A 66 12.22 2.92 -22.89
CA PHE A 66 11.12 3.89 -22.73
C PHE A 66 10.72 4.50 -24.07
N ALA A 67 9.43 4.77 -24.24
CA ALA A 67 8.92 5.41 -25.46
C ALA A 67 9.47 6.85 -25.64
N ASP A 68 9.68 7.59 -24.55
CA ASP A 68 10.30 8.92 -24.57
C ASP A 68 11.73 8.87 -24.01
N GLN A 69 12.70 8.87 -24.90
CA GLN A 69 14.13 8.85 -24.57
C GLN A 69 14.80 10.21 -24.83
N ARG A 70 14.04 11.28 -25.02
CA ARG A 70 14.58 12.60 -25.34
C ARG A 70 15.55 13.11 -24.29
N THR A 71 16.71 13.56 -24.76
CA THR A 71 17.66 14.28 -23.91
C THR A 71 17.36 15.77 -24.00
N LEU A 72 17.02 16.40 -22.88
CA LEU A 72 16.81 17.83 -22.76
C LEU A 72 17.73 18.41 -21.68
N PHE A 73 18.33 19.55 -21.92
CA PHE A 73 19.26 20.18 -20.97
C PHE A 73 20.41 19.27 -20.51
N GLY A 74 20.85 18.35 -21.39
CA GLY A 74 21.90 17.36 -21.08
C GLY A 74 21.44 16.19 -20.17
N ILE A 75 20.16 16.08 -19.85
CA ILE A 75 19.60 15.01 -19.04
C ILE A 75 18.93 13.98 -19.96
N PRO A 76 19.41 12.72 -20.04
CA PRO A 76 18.75 11.66 -20.79
C PRO A 76 17.41 11.31 -20.17
N ASN A 77 16.47 10.80 -20.97
CA ASN A 77 15.12 10.44 -20.51
C ASN A 77 14.46 11.54 -19.67
N PHE A 78 14.64 12.79 -20.08
CA PHE A 78 14.36 13.99 -19.28
C PHE A 78 13.02 13.95 -18.54
N TRP A 79 11.93 13.65 -19.26
CA TRP A 79 10.60 13.66 -18.65
C TRP A 79 10.42 12.53 -17.64
N ASN A 80 11.01 11.36 -17.87
CA ASN A 80 11.00 10.25 -16.90
C ASN A 80 11.84 10.58 -15.66
N VAL A 81 12.90 11.36 -15.80
CA VAL A 81 13.74 11.84 -14.68
C VAL A 81 13.00 12.89 -13.85
N VAL A 82 12.53 13.98 -14.48
CA VAL A 82 11.94 15.11 -13.73
C VAL A 82 10.56 14.81 -13.15
N SER A 83 9.83 13.87 -13.72
CA SER A 83 8.52 13.43 -13.19
C SER A 83 8.62 12.75 -11.82
N ASN A 84 9.83 12.46 -11.32
CA ASN A 84 10.06 11.92 -9.98
C ASN A 84 10.12 12.99 -8.87
N ILE A 85 10.29 14.28 -9.22
CA ILE A 85 10.36 15.38 -8.24
C ILE A 85 9.16 15.41 -7.29
N PRO A 86 7.90 15.18 -7.72
CA PRO A 86 6.77 15.15 -6.82
C PRO A 86 6.88 14.12 -5.68
N PHE A 87 7.50 12.94 -5.91
CA PHE A 87 7.72 11.95 -4.84
C PHE A 87 8.63 12.50 -3.74
N ILE A 88 9.69 13.22 -4.12
CA ILE A 88 10.61 13.86 -3.16
C ILE A 88 9.84 14.87 -2.30
N GLY A 89 9.06 15.75 -2.93
CA GLY A 89 8.26 16.74 -2.20
C GLY A 89 7.23 16.14 -1.25
N ILE A 90 6.44 15.17 -1.75
CA ILE A 90 5.40 14.50 -0.95
C ILE A 90 6.03 13.70 0.20
N GLY A 91 7.11 12.95 -0.09
CA GLY A 91 7.83 12.18 0.91
C GLY A 91 8.43 13.06 2.00
N ALA A 92 9.07 14.18 1.63
CA ALA A 92 9.64 15.14 2.58
C ALA A 92 8.58 15.75 3.51
N VAL A 93 7.45 16.19 2.94
CA VAL A 93 6.31 16.73 3.73
C VAL A 93 5.75 15.66 4.66
N GLY A 94 5.59 14.42 4.16
CA GLY A 94 5.10 13.31 4.94
C GLY A 94 6.03 12.94 6.11
N LEU A 95 7.34 12.90 5.89
CA LEU A 95 8.35 12.68 6.93
C LEU A 95 8.32 13.77 7.99
N TRP A 96 8.23 15.03 7.58
CA TRP A 96 8.15 16.15 8.50
C TRP A 96 6.91 16.10 9.39
N GLN A 97 5.74 15.77 8.81
CA GLN A 97 4.47 15.79 9.54
C GLN A 97 4.21 14.50 10.33
N PHE A 98 4.62 13.35 9.81
CA PHE A 98 4.22 12.03 10.32
C PHE A 98 5.39 11.09 10.64
N GLY A 99 6.64 11.53 10.54
CA GLY A 99 7.84 10.70 10.75
C GLY A 99 8.04 10.21 12.19
N ARG A 100 7.17 10.56 13.13
CA ARG A 100 7.25 10.09 14.53
C ARG A 100 6.75 8.66 14.72
N SER A 101 5.81 8.18 13.92
CA SER A 101 5.38 6.77 13.90
C SER A 101 6.27 5.97 12.96
N GLN A 102 6.75 4.82 13.37
CA GLN A 102 7.63 3.98 12.56
C GLN A 102 7.00 3.59 11.21
N ALA A 103 5.71 3.24 11.22
CA ALA A 103 5.02 2.82 10.01
C ALA A 103 4.87 3.98 9.00
N THR A 104 4.43 5.17 9.45
CA THR A 104 4.33 6.34 8.57
C THR A 104 5.71 6.88 8.17
N MET A 105 6.71 6.77 9.05
CA MET A 105 8.10 7.11 8.72
C MET A 105 8.60 6.25 7.56
N LEU A 106 8.45 4.92 7.64
CA LEU A 106 8.88 4.01 6.57
C LEU A 106 8.10 4.25 5.26
N LEU A 107 6.80 4.53 5.35
CA LEU A 107 6.00 4.89 4.19
C LEU A 107 6.55 6.13 3.47
N PHE A 108 6.69 7.24 4.20
CA PHE A 108 7.10 8.49 3.59
C PHE A 108 8.60 8.53 3.25
N LEU A 109 9.44 7.77 3.98
CA LEU A 109 10.83 7.54 3.60
C LEU A 109 10.91 6.73 2.30
N GLY A 110 10.09 5.69 2.15
CA GLY A 110 9.96 4.94 0.90
C GLY A 110 9.57 5.85 -0.26
N ILE A 111 8.54 6.69 -0.11
CA ILE A 111 8.10 7.65 -1.12
C ILE A 111 9.23 8.65 -1.46
N PHE A 112 9.89 9.21 -0.45
CA PHE A 112 10.99 10.16 -0.61
C PHE A 112 12.15 9.56 -1.40
N LEU A 113 12.61 8.37 -0.98
CA LEU A 113 13.72 7.68 -1.61
C LEU A 113 13.36 7.14 -3.01
N THR A 114 12.07 6.82 -3.27
CA THR A 114 11.62 6.46 -4.63
C THR A 114 11.91 7.58 -5.62
N GLY A 115 11.72 8.85 -5.22
CA GLY A 115 12.04 9.98 -6.08
C GLY A 115 13.51 9.99 -6.53
N PHE A 116 14.45 9.65 -5.66
CA PHE A 116 15.87 9.56 -6.00
C PHE A 116 16.22 8.25 -6.73
N GLY A 117 15.73 7.11 -6.24
CA GLY A 117 16.03 5.81 -6.84
C GLY A 117 15.51 5.70 -8.27
N SER A 118 14.28 6.20 -8.51
CA SER A 118 13.69 6.25 -9.84
C SER A 118 14.41 7.26 -10.75
N THR A 119 14.78 8.44 -10.25
CA THR A 119 15.64 9.38 -10.99
C THR A 119 16.95 8.71 -11.42
N TYR A 120 17.63 8.01 -10.50
CA TYR A 120 18.88 7.30 -10.80
C TYR A 120 18.68 6.22 -11.87
N TYR A 121 17.59 5.44 -11.77
CA TYR A 121 17.24 4.44 -12.77
C TYR A 121 17.03 5.06 -14.15
N HIS A 122 16.31 6.17 -14.27
CA HIS A 122 16.01 6.79 -15.55
C HIS A 122 17.21 7.54 -16.17
N LEU A 123 18.24 7.89 -15.40
CA LEU A 123 19.47 8.43 -15.95
C LEU A 123 20.28 7.37 -16.70
N GLU A 124 20.25 6.12 -16.26
CA GLU A 124 20.97 5.01 -16.87
C GLU A 124 20.16 3.70 -16.71
N PRO A 125 19.16 3.43 -17.55
CA PRO A 125 18.24 2.31 -17.39
C PRO A 125 18.94 0.95 -17.57
N ASN A 126 18.98 0.16 -16.51
CA ASN A 126 19.48 -1.21 -16.46
C ASN A 126 19.02 -1.91 -15.17
N ASP A 127 19.23 -3.23 -15.04
CA ASP A 127 18.82 -4.00 -13.86
C ASP A 127 19.50 -3.53 -12.56
N GLN A 128 20.72 -2.97 -12.62
CA GLN A 128 21.43 -2.51 -11.43
C GLN A 128 20.79 -1.24 -10.87
N THR A 129 20.49 -0.29 -11.74
CA THR A 129 19.84 0.97 -11.36
C THR A 129 18.35 0.74 -11.02
N LEU A 130 17.67 -0.19 -11.70
CA LEU A 130 16.31 -0.60 -11.41
C LEU A 130 16.15 -1.20 -9.99
N PHE A 131 17.18 -1.84 -9.46
CA PHE A 131 17.19 -2.28 -8.06
C PHE A 131 16.95 -1.10 -7.09
N TRP A 132 17.60 0.03 -7.33
CA TRP A 132 17.49 1.22 -6.48
C TRP A 132 16.15 1.96 -6.64
N ASP A 133 15.52 1.87 -7.81
CA ASP A 133 14.15 2.34 -8.02
C ASP A 133 13.15 1.52 -7.19
N ARG A 134 13.25 0.20 -7.27
CA ARG A 134 12.30 -0.73 -6.65
C ARG A 134 12.45 -0.86 -5.13
N LEU A 135 13.66 -0.69 -4.59
CA LEU A 135 13.94 -0.90 -3.17
C LEU A 135 13.09 0.00 -2.26
N PRO A 136 13.07 1.32 -2.43
CA PRO A 136 12.23 2.18 -1.61
C PRO A 136 10.73 1.96 -1.86
N MET A 137 10.33 1.58 -3.07
CA MET A 137 8.95 1.22 -3.37
C MET A 137 8.50 -0.02 -2.58
N ALA A 138 9.33 -1.06 -2.50
CA ALA A 138 9.03 -2.27 -1.73
C ALA A 138 8.86 -1.96 -0.23
N ILE A 139 9.71 -1.09 0.33
CA ILE A 139 9.59 -0.60 1.71
C ILE A 139 8.25 0.14 1.89
N GLY A 140 7.91 1.05 0.98
CA GLY A 140 6.66 1.80 1.01
C GLY A 140 5.41 0.90 0.94
N PHE A 141 5.38 -0.09 0.05
CA PHE A 141 4.26 -1.04 -0.07
C PHE A 141 4.08 -1.88 1.20
N MET A 142 5.15 -2.35 1.80
CA MET A 142 5.07 -3.11 3.04
C MET A 142 4.64 -2.23 4.22
N ALA A 143 5.09 -0.98 4.28
CA ALA A 143 4.63 -0.02 5.27
C ALA A 143 3.13 0.31 5.12
N ILE A 144 2.62 0.52 3.90
CA ILE A 144 1.19 0.70 3.62
C ILE A 144 0.40 -0.50 4.14
N PHE A 145 0.85 -1.71 3.85
CA PHE A 145 0.16 -2.92 4.24
C PHE A 145 0.11 -3.07 5.77
N ALA A 146 1.23 -2.82 6.47
CA ALA A 146 1.27 -2.80 7.92
C ALA A 146 0.34 -1.74 8.53
N ILE A 147 0.32 -0.52 7.98
CA ILE A 147 -0.59 0.57 8.42
C ILE A 147 -2.05 0.15 8.29
N VAL A 148 -2.44 -0.48 7.17
CA VAL A 148 -3.83 -0.92 7.00
C VAL A 148 -4.19 -2.03 7.99
N ILE A 149 -3.25 -2.94 8.31
CA ILE A 149 -3.46 -3.93 9.37
C ILE A 149 -3.63 -3.23 10.73
N GLU A 150 -2.79 -2.25 11.08
CA GLU A 150 -2.92 -1.46 12.32
C GLU A 150 -4.29 -0.77 12.42
N GLU A 151 -4.77 -0.21 11.33
CA GLU A 151 -5.97 0.63 11.32
C GLU A 151 -7.28 -0.14 11.15
N ARG A 152 -7.23 -1.34 10.61
CA ARG A 152 -8.44 -2.11 10.27
C ARG A 152 -8.56 -3.41 11.04
N VAL A 153 -7.44 -4.08 11.24
CA VAL A 153 -7.43 -5.43 11.84
C VAL A 153 -7.09 -5.34 13.32
N ASP A 154 -5.82 -5.11 13.63
CA ASP A 154 -5.33 -5.00 15.00
C ASP A 154 -4.07 -4.15 15.06
N GLN A 155 -4.03 -3.20 15.99
CA GLN A 155 -2.94 -2.23 16.11
C GLN A 155 -1.61 -2.90 16.48
N ARG A 156 -1.64 -3.88 17.40
CA ARG A 156 -0.44 -4.59 17.84
C ARG A 156 0.10 -5.48 16.73
N VAL A 157 -0.81 -6.20 16.05
CA VAL A 157 -0.43 -7.09 14.94
C VAL A 157 0.22 -6.29 13.82
N GLY A 158 -0.35 -5.16 13.39
CA GLY A 158 0.25 -4.31 12.38
C GLY A 158 1.62 -3.77 12.79
N ALA A 159 1.76 -3.29 14.03
CA ALA A 159 3.04 -2.81 14.57
C ALA A 159 4.12 -3.91 14.63
N ILE A 160 3.76 -5.14 15.03
CA ILE A 160 4.69 -6.28 15.06
C ILE A 160 5.10 -6.70 13.65
N LEU A 161 4.16 -6.70 12.70
CA LEU A 161 4.40 -7.14 11.33
C LEU A 161 5.18 -6.12 10.49
N LEU A 162 5.26 -4.86 10.90
CA LEU A 162 5.92 -3.78 10.14
C LEU A 162 7.35 -4.15 9.72
N TRP A 163 8.18 -4.54 10.68
CA TRP A 163 9.58 -4.85 10.40
C TRP A 163 9.79 -6.16 9.62
N PRO A 164 9.13 -7.29 9.96
CA PRO A 164 9.17 -8.50 9.14
C PRO A 164 8.71 -8.28 7.70
N MET A 165 7.63 -7.52 7.49
CA MET A 165 7.16 -7.18 6.15
C MET A 165 8.15 -6.31 5.39
N THR A 166 8.69 -5.27 6.02
CA THR A 166 9.72 -4.42 5.42
C THR A 166 10.96 -5.22 5.06
N ALA A 167 11.42 -6.10 5.96
CA ALA A 167 12.53 -7.01 5.70
C ALA A 167 12.25 -7.95 4.52
N MET A 168 11.03 -8.48 4.40
CA MET A 168 10.60 -9.29 3.25
C MET A 168 10.64 -8.48 1.96
N GLY A 169 10.19 -7.22 1.98
CA GLY A 169 10.27 -6.31 0.83
C GLY A 169 11.71 -6.14 0.35
N VAL A 170 12.64 -5.84 1.25
CA VAL A 170 14.07 -5.73 0.94
C VAL A 170 14.64 -7.06 0.45
N PHE A 171 14.35 -8.16 1.16
CA PHE A 171 14.83 -9.49 0.81
C PHE A 171 14.35 -9.95 -0.57
N SER A 172 13.13 -9.59 -0.98
CA SER A 172 12.60 -9.94 -2.30
C SER A 172 13.45 -9.39 -3.44
N LEU A 173 14.00 -8.19 -3.27
CA LEU A 173 14.88 -7.56 -4.25
C LEU A 173 16.31 -8.11 -4.20
N LEU A 174 16.82 -8.40 -3.01
CA LEU A 174 18.10 -9.09 -2.87
C LEU A 174 18.05 -10.47 -3.52
N LEU A 175 16.96 -11.21 -3.32
CA LEU A 175 16.75 -12.51 -3.97
C LEU A 175 16.73 -12.37 -5.49
N TRP A 176 15.98 -11.39 -6.02
CA TRP A 176 16.02 -11.09 -7.45
C TRP A 176 17.45 -10.80 -7.95
N ARG A 177 18.18 -9.98 -7.22
CA ARG A 177 19.56 -9.60 -7.59
C ARG A 177 20.51 -10.82 -7.65
N TRP A 178 20.29 -11.82 -6.78
CA TRP A 178 21.13 -13.03 -6.70
C TRP A 178 20.71 -14.13 -7.66
N THR A 179 19.40 -14.27 -7.90
CA THR A 179 18.85 -15.42 -8.64
C THR A 179 18.28 -15.04 -10.00
N GLY A 180 18.04 -13.76 -10.27
CA GLY A 180 17.31 -13.28 -11.44
C GLY A 180 15.79 -13.46 -11.37
N ASP A 181 15.26 -14.02 -10.27
CA ASP A 181 13.85 -14.39 -10.12
C ASP A 181 13.04 -13.31 -9.42
N LEU A 182 12.10 -12.70 -10.14
CA LEU A 182 11.22 -11.62 -9.66
C LEU A 182 9.97 -12.14 -8.93
N ARG A 183 9.72 -13.43 -8.81
CA ARG A 183 8.46 -13.94 -8.25
C ARG A 183 8.16 -13.35 -6.88
N LEU A 184 9.12 -13.38 -5.94
CA LEU A 184 8.89 -12.85 -4.60
C LEU A 184 8.67 -11.33 -4.61
N TYR A 185 9.40 -10.58 -5.44
CA TYR A 185 9.16 -9.14 -5.59
C TYR A 185 7.79 -8.84 -6.19
N ALA A 186 7.36 -9.59 -7.20
CA ALA A 186 6.02 -9.46 -7.75
C ALA A 186 4.95 -9.71 -6.68
N TRP A 187 5.15 -10.70 -5.80
CA TRP A 187 4.24 -10.92 -4.67
C TRP A 187 4.23 -9.74 -3.69
N VAL A 188 5.39 -9.22 -3.30
CA VAL A 188 5.52 -8.05 -2.42
C VAL A 188 4.79 -6.83 -2.98
N GLN A 189 4.86 -6.62 -4.30
CA GLN A 189 4.24 -5.47 -4.96
C GLN A 189 2.73 -5.65 -5.15
N PHE A 190 2.28 -6.84 -5.58
CA PHE A 190 0.91 -7.04 -6.03
C PHE A 190 0.00 -7.69 -4.98
N PHE A 191 0.54 -8.47 -4.03
CA PHE A 191 -0.27 -9.05 -2.96
C PHE A 191 -1.03 -7.99 -2.14
N PRO A 192 -0.44 -6.85 -1.72
CA PRO A 192 -1.18 -5.78 -1.09
C PRO A 192 -2.35 -5.28 -1.92
N CYS A 193 -2.20 -5.16 -3.25
CA CYS A 193 -3.28 -4.73 -4.14
C CYS A 193 -4.49 -5.67 -4.12
N LEU A 194 -4.28 -6.96 -3.85
CA LEU A 194 -5.34 -7.97 -3.72
C LEU A 194 -5.88 -8.04 -2.29
N ALA A 195 -5.01 -7.96 -1.29
CA ALA A 195 -5.36 -8.12 0.11
C ALA A 195 -6.05 -6.88 0.71
N LEU A 196 -5.64 -5.67 0.31
CA LEU A 196 -6.22 -4.43 0.84
C LEU A 196 -7.73 -4.32 0.59
N PRO A 197 -8.27 -4.55 -0.62
CA PRO A 197 -9.72 -4.55 -0.84
C PRO A 197 -10.45 -5.54 0.06
N LEU A 198 -9.90 -6.74 0.26
CA LEU A 198 -10.49 -7.74 1.16
C LEU A 198 -10.49 -7.25 2.61
N ILE A 199 -9.40 -6.64 3.08
CA ILE A 199 -9.34 -6.07 4.43
C ILE A 199 -10.37 -4.93 4.58
N PHE A 200 -10.51 -4.05 3.58
CA PHE A 200 -11.49 -2.96 3.60
C PHE A 200 -12.93 -3.47 3.61
N LEU A 201 -13.22 -4.61 3.00
CA LEU A 201 -14.55 -5.24 2.99
C LEU A 201 -14.84 -6.02 4.28
N LEU A 202 -13.82 -6.64 4.88
CA LEU A 202 -14.00 -7.54 6.01
C LEU A 202 -13.91 -6.85 7.37
N PHE A 203 -13.22 -5.70 7.47
CA PHE A 203 -12.94 -5.04 8.74
C PHE A 203 -13.39 -3.59 8.76
N GLU A 204 -14.04 -3.20 9.86
CA GLU A 204 -14.52 -1.85 10.09
C GLU A 204 -13.39 -0.83 10.24
N PRO A 205 -13.54 0.41 9.73
CA PRO A 205 -12.55 1.44 9.86
C PRO A 205 -12.39 1.94 11.31
N ARG A 206 -11.16 2.19 11.73
CA ARG A 206 -10.87 2.92 12.98
C ARG A 206 -10.77 4.43 12.76
N PHE A 207 -10.49 4.84 11.53
CA PHE A 207 -10.37 6.24 11.12
C PHE A 207 -11.30 6.55 9.96
N SER A 208 -11.77 7.79 9.89
CA SER A 208 -12.53 8.31 8.77
C SER A 208 -11.65 8.44 7.52
N GLY A 209 -12.27 8.65 6.37
CA GLY A 209 -11.51 8.93 5.14
C GLY A 209 -11.14 7.71 4.31
N THR A 210 -11.89 6.60 4.39
CA THR A 210 -11.73 5.42 3.51
C THR A 210 -11.70 5.78 2.02
N ILE A 211 -12.38 6.86 1.64
CA ILE A 211 -12.39 7.35 0.26
C ILE A 211 -10.99 7.70 -0.27
N TYR A 212 -10.08 8.18 0.56
CA TYR A 212 -8.71 8.49 0.13
C TYR A 212 -7.94 7.22 -0.28
N TRP A 213 -8.19 6.10 0.39
CA TRP A 213 -7.62 4.81 0.01
C TRP A 213 -8.12 4.35 -1.35
N LEU A 214 -9.44 4.50 -1.60
CA LEU A 214 -10.03 4.19 -2.90
C LEU A 214 -9.44 5.09 -4.01
N LEU A 215 -9.34 6.39 -3.77
CA LEU A 215 -8.75 7.33 -4.74
C LEU A 215 -7.26 7.00 -5.01
N ALA A 216 -6.48 6.67 -3.98
CA ALA A 216 -5.10 6.25 -4.16
C ALA A 216 -4.99 4.96 -4.98
N ALA A 217 -5.88 3.98 -4.74
CA ALA A 217 -5.92 2.74 -5.51
C ALA A 217 -6.30 2.99 -6.99
N ILE A 218 -7.27 3.86 -7.26
CA ILE A 218 -7.65 4.25 -8.63
C ILE A 218 -6.47 4.92 -9.34
N LEU A 219 -5.78 5.86 -8.69
CA LEU A 219 -4.62 6.54 -9.26
C LEU A 219 -3.45 5.57 -9.50
N TYR A 220 -3.23 4.61 -8.60
CA TYR A 220 -2.23 3.57 -8.80
C TYR A 220 -2.60 2.64 -9.98
N GLY A 221 -3.86 2.25 -10.10
CA GLY A 221 -4.37 1.50 -11.25
C GLY A 221 -4.19 2.26 -12.56
N LEU A 222 -4.49 3.57 -12.55
CA LEU A 222 -4.26 4.45 -13.70
C LEU A 222 -2.77 4.56 -14.05
N ALA A 223 -1.89 4.62 -13.04
CA ALA A 223 -0.45 4.59 -13.26
C ALA A 223 -0.01 3.31 -13.99
N LYS A 224 -0.60 2.15 -13.61
CA LYS A 224 -0.32 0.87 -14.30
C LYS A 224 -0.86 0.84 -15.72
N LEU A 225 -2.00 1.45 -16.00
CA LEU A 225 -2.52 1.60 -17.36
C LEU A 225 -1.62 2.50 -18.21
N PHE A 226 -1.14 3.62 -17.67
CA PHE A 226 -0.20 4.49 -18.37
C PHE A 226 1.12 3.78 -18.68
N GLU A 227 1.65 3.00 -17.73
CA GLU A 227 2.85 2.19 -17.94
C GLU A 227 2.65 1.16 -19.07
N PHE A 228 1.51 0.47 -19.07
CA PHE A 228 1.18 -0.53 -20.10
C PHE A 228 1.03 0.08 -21.51
N TYR A 229 0.44 1.27 -21.60
CA TYR A 229 0.22 1.98 -22.86
C TYR A 229 1.30 3.02 -23.17
N ASP A 230 2.52 2.91 -22.62
CA ASP A 230 3.60 3.90 -22.74
C ASP A 230 3.80 4.38 -24.18
N SER A 231 4.11 3.46 -25.08
CA SER A 231 4.39 3.73 -26.50
C SER A 231 3.17 4.24 -27.26
N ALA A 232 1.98 3.69 -26.98
CA ALA A 232 0.74 4.11 -27.64
C ALA A 232 0.38 5.55 -27.28
N ILE A 233 0.51 5.93 -26.01
CA ILE A 233 0.27 7.30 -25.54
C ILE A 233 1.27 8.26 -26.17
N TYR A 234 2.56 7.89 -26.18
CA TYR A 234 3.59 8.72 -26.77
C TYR A 234 3.38 8.94 -28.27
N SER A 235 3.04 7.87 -29.00
CA SER A 235 2.78 7.94 -30.45
C SER A 235 1.56 8.80 -30.81
N ALA A 236 0.58 8.92 -29.91
CA ALA A 236 -0.62 9.72 -30.16
C ALA A 236 -0.39 11.24 -30.09
N GLY A 237 0.60 11.72 -29.31
CA GLY A 237 0.80 13.15 -29.11
C GLY A 237 2.27 13.61 -29.07
N ALA A 238 3.22 12.71 -28.87
CA ALA A 238 4.66 12.97 -28.74
C ALA A 238 5.04 14.06 -27.71
N ILE A 239 4.15 14.34 -26.74
CA ILE A 239 4.38 15.36 -25.71
C ILE A 239 4.97 14.71 -24.45
N LEU A 240 4.24 13.77 -23.85
CA LEU A 240 4.64 12.97 -22.70
C LEU A 240 4.35 11.50 -22.98
N SER A 241 5.21 10.62 -22.52
CA SER A 241 5.01 9.18 -22.61
C SER A 241 4.07 8.68 -21.51
N GLY A 242 3.49 7.49 -21.69
CA GLY A 242 2.71 6.85 -20.65
C GLY A 242 3.54 6.60 -19.40
N HIS A 243 4.85 6.32 -19.55
CA HIS A 243 5.78 6.14 -18.43
C HIS A 243 5.93 7.41 -17.58
N THR A 244 6.08 8.56 -18.22
CA THR A 244 6.08 9.86 -17.53
C THR A 244 4.74 10.11 -16.79
N LEU A 245 3.60 9.83 -17.44
CA LEU A 245 2.28 9.97 -16.84
C LEU A 245 2.06 9.00 -15.68
N LYS A 246 2.64 7.79 -15.74
CA LYS A 246 2.68 6.83 -14.63
C LYS A 246 3.28 7.46 -13.37
N HIS A 247 4.40 8.17 -13.48
CA HIS A 247 5.02 8.81 -12.34
C HIS A 247 4.11 9.88 -11.72
N PHE A 248 3.48 10.73 -12.53
CA PHE A 248 2.56 11.75 -12.03
C PHE A 248 1.34 11.12 -11.34
N ALA A 249 0.75 10.06 -11.93
CA ALA A 249 -0.39 9.37 -11.33
C ALA A 249 -0.02 8.67 -10.00
N ALA A 250 1.15 8.01 -9.96
CA ALA A 250 1.64 7.36 -8.74
C ALA A 250 2.01 8.39 -7.66
N ALA A 251 2.64 9.51 -8.03
CA ALA A 251 2.90 10.60 -7.10
C ALA A 251 1.60 11.21 -6.57
N ALA A 252 0.58 11.40 -7.43
CA ALA A 252 -0.74 11.85 -7.00
C ALA A 252 -1.39 10.87 -6.00
N ALA A 253 -1.25 9.54 -6.21
CA ALA A 253 -1.70 8.54 -5.24
C ALA A 253 -1.00 8.71 -3.88
N CYS A 254 0.31 8.94 -3.87
CA CYS A 254 1.07 9.24 -2.65
C CYS A 254 0.59 10.56 -1.99
N GLY A 255 0.29 11.59 -2.79
CA GLY A 255 -0.29 12.84 -2.31
C GLY A 255 -1.68 12.68 -1.68
N VAL A 256 -2.52 11.80 -2.25
CA VAL A 256 -3.82 11.43 -1.69
C VAL A 256 -3.65 10.70 -0.35
N LEU A 257 -2.67 9.80 -0.21
CA LEU A 257 -2.36 9.16 1.08
C LEU A 257 -1.84 10.19 2.10
N LEU A 258 -0.97 11.11 1.71
CA LEU A 258 -0.56 12.22 2.58
C LEU A 258 -1.78 13.00 3.09
N ARG A 259 -2.73 13.28 2.20
CA ARG A 259 -3.96 13.98 2.55
C ARG A 259 -4.85 13.16 3.49
N TYR A 260 -4.88 11.85 3.33
CA TYR A 260 -5.53 10.95 4.28
C TYR A 260 -4.98 11.13 5.70
N PHE A 261 -3.67 11.06 5.89
CA PHE A 261 -3.04 11.24 7.21
C PHE A 261 -3.29 12.62 7.82
N GLN A 262 -3.40 13.66 6.97
CA GLN A 262 -3.71 15.03 7.42
C GLN A 262 -5.16 15.21 7.87
N LYS A 263 -6.10 14.43 7.32
CA LYS A 263 -7.54 14.64 7.45
C LYS A 263 -8.28 13.57 8.25
N ARG A 264 -7.68 12.40 8.43
CA ARG A 264 -8.31 11.29 9.15
C ARG A 264 -8.62 11.68 10.60
N GLN A 265 -9.78 11.24 11.07
CA GLN A 265 -10.22 11.42 12.45
C GLN A 265 -10.56 10.03 13.02
N PRO A 266 -10.25 9.77 14.31
CA PRO A 266 -10.73 8.55 14.97
C PRO A 266 -12.26 8.48 14.89
N ILE A 267 -12.79 7.32 14.55
CA ILE A 267 -14.24 7.08 14.55
C ILE A 267 -14.62 6.71 15.98
N ALA A 268 -15.50 7.53 16.60
CA ALA A 268 -16.04 7.22 17.89
C ALA A 268 -16.81 5.89 17.83
N ARG A 269 -16.43 4.92 18.65
CA ARG A 269 -17.15 3.66 18.81
C ARG A 269 -18.02 3.75 20.05
N PRO A 270 -19.24 3.12 20.03
CA PRO A 270 -20.04 2.99 21.24
C PRO A 270 -19.20 2.32 22.34
N ALA A 271 -19.27 2.88 23.55
CA ALA A 271 -18.62 2.32 24.73
C ALA A 271 -19.13 0.88 24.94
N GLY A 272 -18.27 -0.12 24.78
CA GLY A 272 -18.63 -1.53 24.94
C GLY A 272 -18.10 -2.50 23.88
N VAL A 273 -17.54 -2.01 22.79
CA VAL A 273 -16.87 -2.88 21.77
C VAL A 273 -15.36 -2.81 21.99
N PHE A 274 -14.87 -3.51 22.99
CA PHE A 274 -13.44 -3.73 23.17
C PHE A 274 -13.03 -4.94 22.32
N TYR A 275 -12.22 -4.75 21.31
CA TYR A 275 -11.36 -5.82 20.81
C TYR A 275 -10.27 -6.02 21.86
N ALA A 276 -9.98 -7.28 22.20
CA ALA A 276 -8.94 -7.61 23.15
C ALA A 276 -7.66 -6.85 22.80
N SER A 277 -7.27 -5.97 23.72
CA SER A 277 -6.01 -5.21 23.67
C SER A 277 -4.82 -6.12 23.92
#